data_a7fdc212961a6982edd9566b37821a72
#
_entry.id   a7fdc212961a6982edd9566b37821a72
#
_cell.length_a   1.000
_cell.length_b   1.000
_cell.length_c   1.000
_cell.angle_alpha   90.00
_cell.angle_beta   90.00
_cell.angle_gamma   90.00
#
_symmetry.space_group_name_H-M   'P 1'
#
loop_
_entity.id
_entity.type
_entity.pdbx_description
1 polymer ?
#
loop_
_entity_poly.entity_id
_entity_poly.type
_entity_poly.pdbx_seq_one_letter_code
_entity_poly.pdbx_strand_id
1 'polypeptide(L)'
;MKCTSSFSGKCDKYKSPYEISVGDVVSMKDDTGYVTEHLVLTNYIKGETDAKGFTPKTNFTIVIAPDGKRNVITDYRELNLILDIDEY
;
A
#
# COMPACT_ATOMS: atom_id res chain seq x y z
N MET A 1 -1.49 4.61 -14.39
CA MET A 1 -2.57 5.04 -13.51
C MET A 1 -3.07 3.87 -12.69
N LYS A 2 -3.11 4.05 -11.40
CA LYS A 2 -3.48 2.97 -10.48
C LYS A 2 -4.96 2.64 -10.53
N CYS A 3 -5.76 3.66 -10.59
CA CYS A 3 -7.19 3.52 -10.45
C CYS A 3 -7.90 4.16 -11.63
N THR A 4 -8.75 3.38 -12.26
CA THR A 4 -9.54 3.86 -13.39
C THR A 4 -10.97 4.15 -13.02
N SER A 5 -11.39 3.77 -11.83
CA SER A 5 -12.77 3.96 -11.38
C SER A 5 -12.95 5.36 -10.82
N SER A 6 -13.05 6.33 -11.69
CA SER A 6 -13.20 7.71 -11.24
C SER A 6 -14.58 8.01 -10.72
N PHE A 7 -15.57 7.32 -11.22
CA PHE A 7 -16.95 7.63 -10.91
C PHE A 7 -17.29 7.41 -9.45
N SER A 8 -16.91 6.25 -8.94
CA SER A 8 -17.15 5.93 -7.52
C SER A 8 -16.05 6.51 -6.64
N GLY A 9 -14.98 7.00 -7.23
CA GLY A 9 -13.83 7.45 -6.48
C GLY A 9 -13.08 6.33 -5.79
N LYS A 10 -13.34 5.10 -6.19
CA LYS A 10 -12.75 3.95 -5.55
C LYS A 10 -11.93 3.12 -6.50
N CYS A 11 -10.79 2.71 -6.02
CA CYS A 11 -9.97 1.72 -6.65
C CYS A 11 -9.65 0.70 -5.58
N ASP A 12 -10.49 -0.33 -5.46
CA ASP A 12 -10.45 -1.20 -4.29
C ASP A 12 -9.18 -2.02 -4.18
N LYS A 13 -8.56 -2.32 -5.29
CA LYS A 13 -7.40 -3.21 -5.30
C LYS A 13 -6.30 -2.66 -6.18
N TYR A 14 -5.07 -2.88 -5.74
CA TYR A 14 -3.92 -2.67 -6.60
C TYR A 14 -3.81 -3.82 -7.59
N LYS A 15 -3.38 -3.51 -8.80
CA LYS A 15 -3.16 -4.51 -9.84
C LYS A 15 -1.79 -5.14 -9.75
N SER A 16 -0.85 -4.42 -9.17
CA SER A 16 0.51 -4.92 -8.98
C SER A 16 1.16 -4.13 -7.85
N PRO A 17 2.26 -4.66 -7.26
CA PRO A 17 2.96 -3.94 -6.21
C PRO A 17 3.61 -2.64 -6.70
N TYR A 18 3.80 -2.50 -8.01
CA TYR A 18 4.37 -1.26 -8.57
C TYR A 18 3.43 -0.08 -8.47
N GLU A 19 2.15 -0.33 -8.25
CA GLU A 19 1.15 0.74 -8.18
C GLU A 19 1.05 1.38 -6.80
N ILE A 20 1.67 0.78 -5.80
CA ILE A 20 1.61 1.29 -4.43
C ILE A 20 2.54 2.49 -4.32
N SER A 21 2.02 3.62 -3.89
CA SER A 21 2.80 4.85 -3.71
C SER A 21 2.86 5.26 -2.25
N VAL A 22 3.99 5.83 -1.86
CA VAL A 22 4.14 6.42 -0.53
C VAL A 22 3.10 7.53 -0.38
N GLY A 23 2.36 7.48 0.72
CA GLY A 23 1.30 8.45 0.98
C GLY A 23 -0.10 7.96 0.65
N ASP A 24 -0.23 6.81 -0.04
CA ASP A 24 -1.54 6.22 -0.27
C ASP A 24 -2.18 5.85 1.05
N VAL A 25 -3.50 6.00 1.14
CA VAL A 25 -4.27 5.51 2.28
C VAL A 25 -4.92 4.21 1.86
N VAL A 26 -4.69 3.17 2.63
CA VAL A 26 -5.16 1.81 2.34
C VAL A 26 -5.94 1.28 3.52
N SER A 27 -6.81 0.31 3.28
CA SER A 27 -7.47 -0.42 4.35
C SER A 27 -6.99 -1.86 4.36
N MET A 28 -6.97 -2.43 5.56
CA MET A 28 -6.63 -3.84 5.75
C MET A 28 -7.63 -4.45 6.70
N LYS A 29 -7.89 -5.73 6.51
CA LYS A 29 -8.79 -6.48 7.35
C LYS A 29 -7.96 -7.39 8.25
N ASP A 30 -8.23 -7.38 9.54
CA ASP A 30 -7.53 -8.27 10.47
C ASP A 30 -8.23 -9.64 10.54
N ASP A 31 -7.73 -10.53 11.41
CA ASP A 31 -8.25 -11.88 11.55
C ASP A 31 -9.71 -11.92 12.01
N THR A 32 -10.16 -10.86 12.65
CA THR A 32 -11.54 -10.78 13.14
C THR A 32 -12.47 -10.15 12.11
N GLY A 33 -11.94 -9.68 11.00
CA GLY A 33 -12.70 -8.99 9.97
C GLY A 33 -12.82 -7.49 10.20
N TYR A 34 -12.17 -6.97 11.22
CA TYR A 34 -12.17 -5.54 11.50
C TYR A 34 -11.27 -4.82 10.49
N VAL A 35 -11.80 -3.75 9.91
CA VAL A 35 -11.09 -2.99 8.88
C VAL A 35 -10.46 -1.75 9.49
N THR A 36 -9.16 -1.57 9.26
CA THR A 36 -8.43 -0.38 9.71
C THR A 36 -7.77 0.31 8.53
N GLU A 37 -7.69 1.63 8.62
CA GLU A 37 -7.02 2.44 7.60
C GLU A 37 -5.57 2.64 7.99
N HIS A 38 -4.70 2.59 6.98
CA HIS A 38 -3.26 2.73 7.18
C HIS A 38 -2.70 3.65 6.11
N LEU A 39 -1.58 4.28 6.44
CA LEU A 39 -0.85 5.13 5.50
C LEU A 39 0.38 4.37 5.01
N VAL A 40 0.60 4.37 3.70
CA VAL A 40 1.78 3.73 3.12
C VAL A 40 3.00 4.59 3.40
N LEU A 41 3.97 4.05 4.13
CA LEU A 41 5.21 4.74 4.44
C LEU A 41 6.27 4.49 3.38
N THR A 42 6.37 3.26 2.90
CA THR A 42 7.35 2.89 1.89
C THR A 42 6.93 1.61 1.21
N ASN A 43 7.39 1.44 -0.02
CA ASN A 43 7.10 0.25 -0.81
C ASN A 43 8.38 -0.24 -1.46
N TYR A 44 8.74 -1.49 -1.23
CA TYR A 44 9.95 -2.09 -1.75
C TYR A 44 9.62 -3.15 -2.79
N ILE A 45 10.31 -3.07 -3.91
CA ILE A 45 10.13 -4.01 -5.02
C ILE A 45 11.37 -4.90 -5.12
N LYS A 46 11.14 -6.19 -5.25
CA LYS A 46 12.22 -7.17 -5.36
C LYS A 46 13.20 -6.78 -6.48
N GLY A 47 14.48 -6.77 -6.14
CA GLY A 47 15.54 -6.51 -7.11
C GLY A 47 15.79 -5.05 -7.43
N GLU A 48 14.97 -4.13 -6.91
CA GLU A 48 15.18 -2.70 -7.14
C GLU A 48 15.94 -2.09 -5.97
N THR A 49 17.06 -1.46 -6.28
CA THR A 49 17.90 -0.83 -5.26
C THR A 49 17.37 0.56 -4.94
N ASP A 50 17.18 0.83 -3.65
CA ASP A 50 16.71 2.15 -3.23
C ASP A 50 17.87 3.15 -3.15
N ALA A 51 17.56 4.38 -2.74
CA ALA A 51 18.55 5.44 -2.66
C ALA A 51 19.64 5.16 -1.62
N LYS A 52 19.39 4.26 -0.68
CA LYS A 52 20.35 3.90 0.37
C LYS A 52 21.20 2.69 -0.01
N GLY A 53 20.96 2.11 -1.18
CA GLY A 53 21.69 0.94 -1.64
C GLY A 53 21.08 -0.38 -1.21
N PHE A 54 19.90 -0.37 -0.63
CA PHE A 54 19.21 -1.58 -0.21
C PHE A 54 18.47 -2.21 -1.38
N THR A 55 18.69 -3.50 -1.58
CA THR A 55 17.98 -4.27 -2.63
C THR A 55 17.17 -5.36 -1.94
N PRO A 56 15.84 -5.23 -1.90
CA PRO A 56 15.03 -6.24 -1.24
C PRO A 56 14.99 -7.55 -2.01
N LYS A 57 14.87 -8.65 -1.28
CA LYS A 57 14.77 -9.99 -1.87
C LYS A 57 13.32 -10.37 -2.16
N THR A 58 12.38 -9.62 -1.69
CA THR A 58 10.95 -9.85 -1.90
C THR A 58 10.23 -8.51 -1.90
N ASN A 59 9.07 -8.47 -2.53
CA ASN A 59 8.23 -7.28 -2.48
C ASN A 59 7.63 -7.13 -1.08
N PHE A 60 7.68 -5.94 -0.52
CA PHE A 60 6.96 -5.67 0.73
C PHE A 60 6.66 -4.19 0.86
N THR A 61 5.63 -3.90 1.64
CA THR A 61 5.16 -2.54 1.86
C THR A 61 5.08 -2.31 3.37
N ILE A 62 5.56 -1.17 3.83
CA ILE A 62 5.43 -0.79 5.23
C ILE A 62 4.33 0.24 5.34
N VAL A 63 3.34 -0.04 6.18
CA VAL A 63 2.21 0.85 6.43
C VAL A 63 2.15 1.19 7.91
N ILE A 64 1.56 2.33 8.22
CA ILE A 64 1.42 2.78 9.61
C ILE A 64 -0.05 3.00 9.93
N ALA A 65 -0.47 2.49 11.08
CA ALA A 65 -1.81 2.69 11.59
C ALA A 65 -1.91 4.06 12.29
N PRO A 66 -3.13 4.57 12.51
CA PRO A 66 -3.31 5.85 13.20
C PRO A 66 -2.70 5.89 14.59
N ASP A 67 -2.56 4.74 15.26
CA ASP A 67 -1.94 4.67 16.58
C ASP A 67 -0.41 4.66 16.53
N GLY A 68 0.17 4.72 15.33
CA GLY A 68 1.61 4.72 15.14
C GLY A 68 2.22 3.34 14.93
N LYS A 69 1.42 2.30 14.97
CA LYS A 69 1.91 0.93 14.80
C LYS A 69 2.21 0.64 13.33
N ARG A 70 3.40 0.11 13.06
CA ARG A 70 3.82 -0.24 11.71
C ARG A 70 3.59 -1.71 11.43
N ASN A 71 3.23 -2.01 10.18
CA ASN A 71 3.05 -3.37 9.72
C ASN A 71 3.77 -3.55 8.39
N VAL A 72 4.34 -4.75 8.19
CA VAL A 72 4.99 -5.11 6.94
C VAL A 72 4.03 -6.03 6.18
N ILE A 73 3.69 -5.63 4.96
CA ILE A 73 2.76 -6.37 4.11
C ILE A 73 3.53 -6.92 2.93
N THR A 74 3.56 -8.23 2.80
CA THR A 74 4.28 -8.89 1.71
C THR A 74 3.38 -9.21 0.52
N ASP A 75 2.08 -9.20 0.72
CA ASP A 75 1.11 -9.45 -0.35
C ASP A 75 0.29 -8.20 -0.59
N TYR A 76 0.56 -7.51 -1.70
CA TYR A 76 -0.13 -6.26 -2.04
C TYR A 76 -1.65 -6.46 -2.16
N ARG A 77 -2.10 -7.69 -2.38
CA ARG A 77 -3.52 -7.98 -2.52
C ARG A 77 -4.28 -7.85 -1.20
N GLU A 78 -3.58 -7.80 -0.08
CA GLU A 78 -4.20 -7.56 1.22
C GLU A 78 -4.58 -6.10 1.42
N LEU A 79 -4.08 -5.21 0.59
CA LEU A 79 -4.32 -3.79 0.70
C LEU A 79 -5.44 -3.36 -0.23
N ASN A 80 -6.38 -2.58 0.31
CA ASN A 80 -7.43 -1.97 -0.48
C ASN A 80 -7.17 -0.47 -0.51
N LEU A 81 -7.08 0.10 -1.70
CA LEU A 81 -6.79 1.52 -1.86
C LEU A 81 -8.03 2.33 -1.52
N ILE A 82 -7.91 3.27 -0.59
CA ILE A 82 -8.98 4.18 -0.21
C ILE A 82 -8.76 5.54 -0.86
N LEU A 83 -7.54 6.06 -0.74
CA LEU A 83 -7.20 7.38 -1.25
C LEU A 83 -5.85 7.28 -1.95
N ASP A 84 -5.85 7.60 -3.24
CA ASP A 84 -4.65 7.59 -4.06
C ASP A 84 -3.96 8.95 -3.95
N ILE A 85 -2.71 8.96 -3.50
CA ILE A 85 -1.96 10.20 -3.33
C ILE A 85 -1.84 10.96 -4.65
N ASP A 86 -1.79 10.24 -5.76
CA ASP A 86 -1.64 10.86 -7.08
C ASP A 86 -2.90 11.56 -7.57
N GLU A 87 -4.04 11.29 -6.93
CA GLU A 87 -5.31 11.90 -7.30
C GLU A 87 -5.72 13.02 -6.34
N TYR A 88 -4.88 13.34 -5.45
CA TYR A 88 -5.16 14.30 -4.38
C TYR A 88 -5.19 15.73 -4.89
#